data_af72c76d28cfeb140a5dad184aed61d9
#
_entry.id   af72c76d28cfeb140a5dad184aed61d9
#
_cell.length_a   1.000
_cell.length_b   1.000
_cell.length_c   1.000
_cell.angle_alpha   90.00
_cell.angle_beta   90.00
_cell.angle_gamma   90.00
#
_symmetry.space_group_name_H-M   'P 1'
#
loop_
_entity.id
_entity.type
_entity.pdbx_description
1 polymer ?
#
loop_
_entity_poly.entity_id
_entity_poly.type
_entity_poly.pdbx_seq_one_letter_code
_entity_poly.pdbx_strand_id
1 'polypeptide(L)'
;AFAVALSNGLFLVRIFIVQHDCSHGGFFKNRRISDWVGRIFGVLTLTPYDVWQRTHMMHHASSGNLDQRGIGDVYTMTVEEYYSKPFYGKVLYRLGRHPIILFGLGPLYLFVLQNRLPLGLMGSGMRYWISAMGTNAMILASLGLIFLFGGLAPILWIFFPTLCVAATLGVWLFYVQHQFEDTHWDTQEEWQVHDAALHGSSHYDLPAVLMWFTGNIGIHHVHHLYSRIPFYRLTEVLRDHP
;
A
#
# COMPACT_ATOMS: atom_id res chain seq x y z
N ALA A 1 -0.56 -26.32 4.23
CA ALA A 1 -0.15 -25.24 3.32
C ALA A 1 -1.00 -23.97 3.49
N PHE A 2 -2.35 -24.04 3.36
CA PHE A 2 -3.20 -22.83 3.40
C PHE A 2 -3.12 -22.06 4.73
N ALA A 3 -3.22 -22.72 5.88
CA ALA A 3 -3.11 -22.07 7.19
C ALA A 3 -1.76 -21.36 7.39
N VAL A 4 -0.68 -21.97 6.90
CA VAL A 4 0.67 -21.37 6.92
C VAL A 4 0.73 -20.14 6.02
N ALA A 5 0.18 -20.22 4.81
CA ALA A 5 0.14 -19.09 3.90
C ALA A 5 -0.67 -17.92 4.47
N LEU A 6 -1.82 -18.20 5.10
CA LEU A 6 -2.66 -17.20 5.76
C LEU A 6 -1.91 -16.53 6.92
N SER A 7 -1.33 -17.31 7.81
CA SER A 7 -0.55 -16.79 8.94
C SER A 7 0.63 -15.94 8.47
N ASN A 8 1.44 -16.46 7.55
CA ASN A 8 2.57 -15.73 6.99
C ASN A 8 2.14 -14.47 6.25
N GLY A 9 1.01 -14.50 5.52
CA GLY A 9 0.43 -13.36 4.84
C GLY A 9 0.07 -12.24 5.80
N LEU A 10 -0.57 -12.57 6.93
CA LEU A 10 -0.89 -11.61 7.99
C LEU A 10 0.37 -10.98 8.62
N PHE A 11 1.39 -11.79 8.89
CA PHE A 11 2.67 -11.27 9.37
C PHE A 11 3.36 -10.38 8.33
N LEU A 12 3.26 -10.72 7.05
CA LEU A 12 3.83 -9.91 5.97
C LEU A 12 3.11 -8.55 5.85
N VAL A 13 1.78 -8.51 6.03
CA VAL A 13 1.02 -7.26 6.16
C VAL A 13 1.57 -6.44 7.33
N ARG A 14 1.77 -7.05 8.50
CA ARG A 14 2.31 -6.32 9.65
C ARG A 14 3.73 -5.79 9.41
N ILE A 15 4.59 -6.55 8.73
CA ILE A 15 5.93 -6.09 8.30
C ILE A 15 5.80 -4.89 7.37
N PHE A 16 4.82 -4.91 6.46
CA PHE A 16 4.54 -3.78 5.57
C PHE A 16 4.10 -2.54 6.37
N ILE A 17 3.29 -2.67 7.43
CA ILE A 17 2.90 -1.53 8.28
C ILE A 17 4.13 -0.93 9.00
N VAL A 18 5.08 -1.73 9.47
CA VAL A 18 6.34 -1.21 10.02
C VAL A 18 7.16 -0.48 8.95
N GLN A 19 7.26 -1.04 7.73
CA GLN A 19 7.89 -0.38 6.59
C GLN A 19 7.21 0.95 6.25
N HIS A 20 5.90 0.99 6.28
CA HIS A 20 5.07 2.16 6.06
C HIS A 20 5.41 3.28 7.07
N ASP A 21 5.42 2.99 8.36
CA ASP A 21 5.76 3.97 9.41
C ASP A 21 7.22 4.42 9.34
N CYS A 22 8.12 3.52 8.94
CA CYS A 22 9.51 3.88 8.62
C CYS A 22 9.56 4.92 7.49
N SER A 23 8.68 4.83 6.49
CA SER A 23 8.64 5.77 5.37
C SER A 23 8.26 7.18 5.81
N HIS A 24 7.34 7.30 6.75
CA HIS A 24 6.94 8.57 7.36
C HIS A 24 7.95 9.10 8.38
N GLY A 25 8.91 8.27 8.81
CA GLY A 25 9.89 8.63 9.86
C GLY A 25 9.27 8.68 11.26
N GLY A 26 8.13 8.02 11.46
CA GLY A 26 7.43 7.92 12.72
C GLY A 26 7.90 6.77 13.61
N PHE A 27 8.50 5.73 13.05
CA PHE A 27 8.79 4.49 13.78
C PHE A 27 10.08 4.57 14.62
N PHE A 28 11.18 5.10 14.08
CA PHE A 28 12.44 5.30 14.80
C PHE A 28 12.79 6.79 14.86
N LYS A 29 13.42 7.21 15.97
CA LYS A 29 13.94 8.58 16.10
C LYS A 29 15.02 8.90 15.06
N ASN A 30 15.82 7.90 14.69
CA ASN A 30 16.88 8.04 13.69
C ASN A 30 16.35 7.71 12.29
N ARG A 31 16.32 8.72 11.42
CA ARG A 31 15.85 8.60 10.04
C ARG A 31 16.62 7.55 9.23
N ARG A 32 17.95 7.47 9.40
CA ARG A 32 18.77 6.49 8.67
C ARG A 32 18.40 5.05 9.05
N ILE A 33 18.09 4.81 10.35
CA ILE A 33 17.63 3.49 10.81
C ILE A 33 16.28 3.17 10.18
N SER A 34 15.32 4.11 10.19
CA SER A 34 14.02 3.94 9.51
C SER A 34 14.19 3.56 8.04
N ASP A 35 15.02 4.29 7.31
CA ASP A 35 15.22 4.05 5.88
C ASP A 35 15.86 2.69 5.60
N TRP A 36 16.83 2.24 6.42
CA TRP A 36 17.45 0.92 6.24
C TRP A 36 16.52 -0.23 6.61
N VAL A 37 15.78 -0.11 7.72
CA VAL A 37 14.75 -1.09 8.10
C VAL A 37 13.68 -1.16 7.02
N GLY A 38 13.22 -0.01 6.52
CA GLY A 38 12.27 0.05 5.43
C GLY A 38 12.76 -0.63 4.15
N ARG A 39 14.04 -0.48 3.77
CA ARG A 39 14.63 -1.16 2.60
C ARG A 39 14.72 -2.68 2.79
N ILE A 40 15.13 -3.14 3.98
CA ILE A 40 15.17 -4.58 4.29
C ILE A 40 13.77 -5.18 4.22
N PHE A 41 12.78 -4.53 4.83
CA PHE A 41 11.39 -4.98 4.77
C PHE A 41 10.80 -4.87 3.37
N GLY A 42 11.26 -3.89 2.58
CA GLY A 42 10.90 -3.75 1.17
C GLY A 42 11.28 -4.95 0.30
N VAL A 43 12.35 -5.68 0.64
CA VAL A 43 12.69 -6.95 -0.02
C VAL A 43 11.65 -8.02 0.31
N LEU A 44 11.25 -8.14 1.59
CA LEU A 44 10.27 -9.13 2.05
C LEU A 44 8.87 -8.86 1.47
N THR A 45 8.48 -7.58 1.39
CA THR A 45 7.18 -7.13 0.88
C THR A 45 7.15 -6.91 -0.63
N LEU A 46 8.23 -7.21 -1.34
CA LEU A 46 8.43 -6.97 -2.78
C LEU A 46 8.20 -5.50 -3.20
N THR A 47 8.50 -4.56 -2.30
CA THR A 47 8.21 -3.14 -2.47
C THR A 47 9.49 -2.31 -2.37
N PRO A 48 10.03 -1.75 -3.48
CA PRO A 48 11.20 -0.90 -3.45
C PRO A 48 10.96 0.34 -2.57
N TYR A 49 11.62 0.40 -1.42
CA TYR A 49 11.30 1.34 -0.36
C TYR A 49 11.33 2.80 -0.79
N ASP A 50 12.40 3.26 -1.44
CA ASP A 50 12.53 4.68 -1.79
C ASP A 50 11.55 5.12 -2.88
N VAL A 51 11.15 4.20 -3.79
CA VAL A 51 10.13 4.43 -4.81
C VAL A 51 8.77 4.56 -4.11
N TRP A 52 8.42 3.56 -3.32
CA TRP A 52 7.14 3.50 -2.61
C TRP A 52 6.99 4.67 -1.62
N GLN A 53 8.04 4.98 -0.84
CA GLN A 53 8.05 6.14 0.06
C GLN A 53 7.67 7.44 -0.68
N ARG A 54 8.25 7.67 -1.85
CA ARG A 54 7.97 8.90 -2.61
C ARG A 54 6.54 8.93 -3.13
N THR A 55 6.07 7.85 -3.75
CA THR A 55 4.69 7.78 -4.28
C THR A 55 3.65 7.83 -3.16
N HIS A 56 3.94 7.21 -2.01
CA HIS A 56 3.07 7.27 -0.84
C HIS A 56 3.01 8.66 -0.19
N MET A 57 4.12 9.37 -0.14
CA MET A 57 4.11 10.78 0.28
C MET A 57 3.33 11.68 -0.69
N MET A 58 3.36 11.39 -1.99
CA MET A 58 2.53 12.11 -2.97
C MET A 58 1.06 11.79 -2.76
N HIS A 59 0.71 10.53 -2.49
CA HIS A 59 -0.64 10.13 -2.11
C HIS A 59 -1.15 10.93 -0.89
N HIS A 60 -0.38 11.00 0.21
CA HIS A 60 -0.76 11.82 1.37
C HIS A 60 -0.94 13.31 1.06
N ALA A 61 -0.15 13.82 0.12
CA ALA A 61 -0.22 15.22 -0.27
C ALA A 61 -1.38 15.57 -1.20
N SER A 62 -2.05 14.58 -1.78
CA SER A 62 -3.11 14.80 -2.79
C SER A 62 -4.31 13.85 -2.65
N SER A 63 -4.39 13.06 -1.57
CA SER A 63 -5.54 12.19 -1.32
C SER A 63 -6.84 13.00 -1.29
N GLY A 64 -7.90 12.49 -1.95
CA GLY A 64 -9.16 13.19 -2.08
C GLY A 64 -9.19 14.35 -3.10
N ASN A 65 -8.08 14.60 -3.84
CA ASN A 65 -8.02 15.65 -4.85
C ASN A 65 -8.29 15.07 -6.25
N LEU A 66 -9.40 15.46 -6.88
CA LEU A 66 -9.81 14.97 -8.20
C LEU A 66 -8.83 15.33 -9.32
N ASP A 67 -8.13 16.47 -9.21
CA ASP A 67 -7.21 16.94 -10.24
C ASP A 67 -5.81 16.34 -10.12
N GLN A 68 -5.46 15.77 -8.96
CA GLN A 68 -4.16 15.16 -8.68
C GLN A 68 -4.23 13.64 -8.41
N ARG A 69 -5.38 13.02 -8.65
CA ARG A 69 -5.59 11.57 -8.45
C ARG A 69 -4.74 10.72 -9.40
N GLY A 70 -4.57 9.45 -9.03
CA GLY A 70 -3.88 8.43 -9.85
C GLY A 70 -2.44 8.15 -9.45
N ILE A 71 -1.89 8.85 -8.45
CA ILE A 71 -0.58 8.56 -7.89
C ILE A 71 -0.77 7.87 -6.54
N GLY A 72 -0.60 6.55 -6.53
CA GLY A 72 -0.80 5.74 -5.33
C GLY A 72 -2.27 5.51 -4.95
N ASP A 73 -3.22 5.87 -5.82
CA ASP A 73 -4.66 5.71 -5.58
C ASP A 73 -5.27 4.61 -6.44
N VAL A 74 -6.40 4.07 -5.98
CA VAL A 74 -7.29 3.32 -6.86
C VAL A 74 -8.01 4.32 -7.77
N TYR A 75 -7.74 4.24 -9.08
CA TYR A 75 -8.25 5.21 -10.04
C TYR A 75 -9.78 5.37 -9.95
N THR A 76 -10.23 6.59 -9.68
CA THR A 76 -11.62 6.97 -9.49
C THR A 76 -12.04 7.95 -10.56
N MET A 77 -13.24 7.80 -11.11
CA MET A 77 -13.88 8.73 -12.03
C MET A 77 -15.09 9.38 -11.37
N THR A 78 -15.36 10.63 -11.70
CA THR A 78 -16.67 11.22 -11.43
C THR A 78 -17.74 10.56 -12.30
N VAL A 79 -19.00 10.74 -11.94
CA VAL A 79 -20.16 10.23 -12.73
C VAL A 79 -20.14 10.80 -14.14
N GLU A 80 -19.85 12.09 -14.26
CA GLU A 80 -19.77 12.79 -15.55
C GLU A 80 -18.64 12.24 -16.42
N GLU A 81 -17.44 12.08 -15.86
CA GLU A 81 -16.30 11.48 -16.57
C GLU A 81 -16.60 10.05 -17.03
N TYR A 82 -17.25 9.26 -16.18
CA TYR A 82 -17.64 7.90 -16.57
C TYR A 82 -18.60 7.89 -17.75
N TYR A 83 -19.63 8.74 -17.72
CA TYR A 83 -20.62 8.78 -18.81
C TYR A 83 -20.05 9.37 -20.11
N SER A 84 -19.07 10.25 -20.04
CA SER A 84 -18.36 10.79 -21.22
C SER A 84 -17.47 9.77 -21.92
N LYS A 85 -17.07 8.67 -21.24
CA LYS A 85 -16.20 7.65 -21.84
C LYS A 85 -16.93 6.85 -22.93
N PRO A 86 -16.19 6.45 -23.99
CA PRO A 86 -16.71 5.49 -24.98
C PRO A 86 -16.97 4.13 -24.31
N PHE A 87 -17.75 3.29 -24.97
CA PHE A 87 -18.17 1.98 -24.45
C PHE A 87 -17.00 1.15 -23.90
N TYR A 88 -15.91 1.04 -24.65
CA TYR A 88 -14.72 0.29 -24.19
C TYR A 88 -14.08 0.87 -22.94
N GLY A 89 -14.07 2.21 -22.80
CA GLY A 89 -13.55 2.88 -21.60
C GLY A 89 -14.38 2.57 -20.34
N LYS A 90 -15.72 2.52 -20.49
CA LYS A 90 -16.64 2.10 -19.42
C LYS A 90 -16.41 0.64 -19.02
N VAL A 91 -16.23 -0.24 -20.02
CA VAL A 91 -15.94 -1.67 -19.77
C VAL A 91 -14.61 -1.83 -19.03
N LEU A 92 -13.54 -1.17 -19.48
CA LEU A 92 -12.23 -1.25 -18.83
C LEU A 92 -12.27 -0.73 -17.37
N TYR A 93 -12.98 0.38 -17.13
CA TYR A 93 -13.16 0.90 -15.78
C TYR A 93 -13.88 -0.10 -14.87
N ARG A 94 -14.99 -0.70 -15.34
CA ARG A 94 -15.74 -1.72 -14.59
C ARG A 94 -14.91 -2.97 -14.34
N LEU A 95 -14.16 -3.43 -15.34
CA LEU A 95 -13.26 -4.58 -15.21
C LEU A 95 -12.18 -4.31 -14.16
N GLY A 96 -11.53 -3.13 -14.19
CA GLY A 96 -10.52 -2.76 -13.21
C GLY A 96 -11.06 -2.70 -11.78
N ARG A 97 -12.36 -2.42 -11.61
CA ARG A 97 -13.04 -2.40 -10.31
C ARG A 97 -13.73 -3.73 -9.95
N HIS A 98 -13.70 -4.71 -10.82
CA HIS A 98 -14.25 -6.03 -10.52
C HIS A 98 -13.43 -6.69 -9.40
N PRO A 99 -14.05 -7.25 -8.34
CA PRO A 99 -13.32 -7.78 -7.17
C PRO A 99 -12.20 -8.78 -7.51
N ILE A 100 -12.40 -9.66 -8.50
CA ILE A 100 -11.38 -10.61 -8.96
C ILE A 100 -10.15 -9.88 -9.53
N ILE A 101 -10.35 -8.81 -10.28
CA ILE A 101 -9.25 -8.01 -10.82
C ILE A 101 -8.63 -7.17 -9.70
N LEU A 102 -9.45 -6.44 -8.95
CA LEU A 102 -8.98 -5.49 -7.94
C LEU A 102 -8.25 -6.15 -6.77
N PHE A 103 -8.74 -7.30 -6.29
CA PHE A 103 -8.19 -7.99 -5.12
C PHE A 103 -7.46 -9.31 -5.45
N GLY A 104 -7.51 -9.76 -6.69
CA GLY A 104 -6.82 -10.97 -7.15
C GLY A 104 -5.65 -10.64 -8.06
N LEU A 105 -5.93 -10.31 -9.32
CA LEU A 105 -4.89 -10.10 -10.34
C LEU A 105 -4.14 -8.77 -10.16
N GLY A 106 -4.83 -7.70 -9.74
CA GLY A 106 -4.24 -6.38 -9.54
C GLY A 106 -3.10 -6.38 -8.52
N PRO A 107 -3.28 -6.94 -7.31
CA PRO A 107 -2.20 -7.06 -6.33
C PRO A 107 -1.00 -7.83 -6.85
N LEU A 108 -1.22 -8.94 -7.57
CA LEU A 108 -0.13 -9.70 -8.18
C LEU A 108 0.62 -8.88 -9.24
N TYR A 109 -0.12 -8.20 -10.11
CA TYR A 109 0.48 -7.29 -11.09
C TYR A 109 1.31 -6.19 -10.39
N LEU A 110 0.76 -5.56 -9.35
CA LEU A 110 1.43 -4.51 -8.59
C LEU A 110 2.74 -4.99 -7.97
N PHE A 111 2.69 -6.07 -7.16
CA PHE A 111 3.85 -6.51 -6.39
C PHE A 111 4.85 -7.33 -7.20
N VAL A 112 4.42 -8.07 -8.21
CA VAL A 112 5.31 -8.94 -9.01
C VAL A 112 5.88 -8.23 -10.23
N LEU A 113 5.12 -7.31 -10.85
CA LEU A 113 5.52 -6.66 -12.10
C LEU A 113 5.75 -5.15 -11.95
N GLN A 114 4.75 -4.40 -11.52
CA GLN A 114 4.81 -2.94 -11.48
C GLN A 114 5.94 -2.43 -10.57
N ASN A 115 6.10 -3.01 -9.39
CA ASN A 115 7.15 -2.64 -8.43
C ASN A 115 8.57 -3.02 -8.88
N ARG A 116 8.74 -3.68 -10.04
CA ARG A 116 10.09 -4.03 -10.55
C ARG A 116 10.81 -2.85 -11.18
N LEU A 117 10.09 -1.80 -11.53
CA LEU A 117 10.63 -0.56 -12.08
C LEU A 117 10.16 0.64 -11.26
N PRO A 118 10.91 1.76 -11.24
CA PRO A 118 10.49 2.97 -10.54
C PRO A 118 9.45 3.76 -11.38
N LEU A 119 8.30 3.12 -11.69
CA LEU A 119 7.26 3.71 -12.51
C LEU A 119 6.73 4.99 -11.87
N GLY A 120 6.50 6.02 -12.69
CA GLY A 120 6.16 7.37 -12.24
C GLY A 120 7.36 8.20 -11.76
N LEU A 121 8.52 7.57 -11.48
CA LEU A 121 9.75 8.25 -10.99
C LEU A 121 11.00 7.95 -11.83
N MET A 122 10.82 7.40 -13.04
CA MET A 122 11.94 7.01 -13.91
C MET A 122 12.88 8.16 -14.24
N GLY A 123 12.37 9.38 -14.41
CA GLY A 123 13.12 10.62 -14.65
C GLY A 123 13.51 11.39 -13.39
N SER A 124 13.11 10.92 -12.20
CA SER A 124 13.26 11.67 -10.93
C SER A 124 14.59 11.44 -10.22
N GLY A 125 15.51 10.69 -10.83
CA GLY A 125 16.88 10.51 -10.35
C GLY A 125 17.28 9.06 -10.06
N MET A 126 18.59 8.84 -9.97
CA MET A 126 19.21 7.52 -9.83
C MET A 126 18.83 6.79 -8.52
N ARG A 127 18.49 7.53 -7.47
CA ARG A 127 18.06 6.93 -6.18
C ARG A 127 16.93 5.93 -6.35
N TYR A 128 15.94 6.23 -7.19
CA TYR A 128 14.78 5.36 -7.39
C TYR A 128 15.13 4.11 -8.20
N TRP A 129 16.04 4.25 -9.18
CA TRP A 129 16.58 3.12 -9.92
C TRP A 129 17.41 2.19 -9.02
N ILE A 130 18.28 2.75 -8.17
CA ILE A 130 19.05 1.96 -7.19
C ILE A 130 18.11 1.22 -6.24
N SER A 131 17.06 1.90 -5.75
CA SER A 131 16.06 1.26 -4.88
C SER A 131 15.35 0.09 -5.58
N ALA A 132 14.84 0.30 -6.81
CA ALA A 132 14.13 -0.73 -7.54
C ALA A 132 15.04 -1.91 -7.92
N MET A 133 16.20 -1.62 -8.52
CA MET A 133 17.13 -2.67 -8.97
C MET A 133 17.79 -3.40 -7.80
N GLY A 134 18.16 -2.68 -6.74
CA GLY A 134 18.70 -3.28 -5.52
C GLY A 134 17.68 -4.22 -4.84
N THR A 135 16.41 -3.79 -4.73
CA THR A 135 15.33 -4.66 -4.22
C THR A 135 15.15 -5.88 -5.11
N ASN A 136 15.16 -5.74 -6.44
CA ASN A 136 15.03 -6.86 -7.37
C ASN A 136 16.19 -7.86 -7.22
N ALA A 137 17.42 -7.35 -7.12
CA ALA A 137 18.60 -8.20 -6.93
C ALA A 137 18.50 -9.00 -5.62
N MET A 138 18.07 -8.37 -4.52
CA MET A 138 17.91 -9.04 -3.23
C MET A 138 16.76 -10.04 -3.24
N ILE A 139 15.65 -9.76 -3.94
CA ILE A 139 14.55 -10.72 -4.12
C ILE A 139 15.07 -11.96 -4.89
N LEU A 140 15.75 -11.74 -6.01
CA LEU A 140 16.31 -12.84 -6.81
C LEU A 140 17.32 -13.66 -6.01
N ALA A 141 18.21 -13.02 -5.25
CA ALA A 141 19.14 -13.70 -4.38
C ALA A 141 18.42 -14.54 -3.31
N SER A 142 17.38 -13.98 -2.66
CA SER A 142 16.58 -14.69 -1.64
C SER A 142 15.85 -15.89 -2.23
N LEU A 143 15.20 -15.75 -3.38
CA LEU A 143 14.53 -16.84 -4.07
C LEU A 143 15.53 -17.89 -4.58
N GLY A 144 16.72 -17.46 -5.05
CA GLY A 144 17.80 -18.34 -5.44
C GLY A 144 18.31 -19.19 -4.26
N LEU A 145 18.48 -18.59 -3.08
CA LEU A 145 18.86 -19.32 -1.86
C LEU A 145 17.76 -20.32 -1.47
N ILE A 146 16.49 -19.92 -1.48
CA ILE A 146 15.37 -20.82 -1.19
C ILE A 146 15.39 -22.01 -2.17
N PHE A 147 15.61 -21.73 -3.46
CA PHE A 147 15.69 -22.78 -4.49
C PHE A 147 16.88 -23.72 -4.29
N LEU A 148 18.05 -23.19 -3.99
CA LEU A 148 19.29 -24.00 -3.78
C LEU A 148 19.14 -24.95 -2.58
N PHE A 149 18.51 -24.52 -1.49
CA PHE A 149 18.40 -25.33 -0.27
C PHE A 149 17.10 -26.14 -0.17
N GLY A 150 16.03 -25.69 -0.81
CA GLY A 150 14.69 -26.29 -0.67
C GLY A 150 14.03 -26.68 -2.00
N GLY A 151 14.64 -26.36 -3.12
CA GLY A 151 14.07 -26.58 -4.45
C GLY A 151 12.90 -25.64 -4.75
N LEU A 152 12.08 -26.01 -5.72
CA LEU A 152 10.96 -25.21 -6.18
C LEU A 152 9.74 -25.27 -5.23
N ALA A 153 9.58 -26.32 -4.45
CA ALA A 153 8.40 -26.56 -3.63
C ALA A 153 8.14 -25.45 -2.58
N PRO A 154 9.11 -24.94 -1.79
CA PRO A 154 8.87 -23.82 -0.87
C PRO A 154 8.42 -22.54 -1.58
N ILE A 155 8.94 -22.30 -2.79
CA ILE A 155 8.56 -21.11 -3.58
C ILE A 155 7.08 -21.21 -4.00
N LEU A 156 6.68 -22.36 -4.54
CA LEU A 156 5.31 -22.54 -5.05
C LEU A 156 4.26 -22.73 -3.95
N TRP A 157 4.61 -23.45 -2.86
CA TRP A 157 3.64 -23.85 -1.86
C TRP A 157 3.63 -23.01 -0.57
N ILE A 158 4.66 -22.19 -0.35
CA ILE A 158 4.75 -21.30 0.82
C ILE A 158 4.86 -19.85 0.37
N PHE A 159 5.92 -19.49 -0.35
CA PHE A 159 6.18 -18.09 -0.71
C PHE A 159 5.05 -17.50 -1.57
N PHE A 160 4.70 -18.15 -2.69
CA PHE A 160 3.69 -17.62 -3.61
C PHE A 160 2.30 -17.48 -2.98
N PRO A 161 1.74 -18.48 -2.27
CA PRO A 161 0.47 -18.31 -1.56
C PRO A 161 0.51 -17.25 -0.45
N THR A 162 1.63 -17.14 0.29
CA THR A 162 1.85 -16.07 1.27
C THR A 162 1.78 -14.69 0.61
N LEU A 163 2.47 -14.53 -0.53
CA LEU A 163 2.42 -13.30 -1.31
C LEU A 163 1.01 -12.96 -1.78
N CYS A 164 0.27 -13.95 -2.31
CA CYS A 164 -1.12 -13.75 -2.75
C CYS A 164 -1.99 -13.23 -1.60
N VAL A 165 -1.91 -13.84 -0.43
CA VAL A 165 -2.68 -13.41 0.76
C VAL A 165 -2.29 -12.00 1.17
N ALA A 166 -1.00 -11.73 1.34
CA ALA A 166 -0.52 -10.43 1.82
C ALA A 166 -0.85 -9.31 0.82
N ALA A 167 -0.65 -9.54 -0.47
CA ALA A 167 -0.92 -8.57 -1.52
C ALA A 167 -2.43 -8.24 -1.62
N THR A 168 -3.28 -9.29 -1.57
CA THR A 168 -4.74 -9.11 -1.54
C THR A 168 -5.18 -8.31 -0.32
N LEU A 169 -4.72 -8.67 0.88
CA LEU A 169 -5.06 -7.96 2.10
C LEU A 169 -4.54 -6.52 2.09
N GLY A 170 -3.32 -6.30 1.61
CA GLY A 170 -2.74 -4.96 1.52
C GLY A 170 -3.53 -4.03 0.58
N VAL A 171 -3.90 -4.52 -0.61
CA VAL A 171 -4.72 -3.75 -1.55
C VAL A 171 -6.15 -3.57 -1.04
N TRP A 172 -6.74 -4.59 -0.38
CA TRP A 172 -8.04 -4.46 0.24
C TRP A 172 -8.04 -3.41 1.36
N LEU A 173 -7.06 -3.43 2.26
CA LEU A 173 -6.90 -2.40 3.30
C LEU A 173 -6.83 -1.01 2.69
N PHE A 174 -5.97 -0.81 1.71
CA PHE A 174 -5.83 0.46 1.01
C PHE A 174 -7.14 0.90 0.33
N TYR A 175 -7.86 -0.04 -0.30
CA TYR A 175 -9.13 0.23 -0.95
C TYR A 175 -10.18 0.74 0.05
N VAL A 176 -10.42 0.03 1.16
CA VAL A 176 -11.44 0.41 2.14
C VAL A 176 -11.10 1.69 2.90
N GLN A 177 -9.83 2.07 2.91
CA GLN A 177 -9.36 3.31 3.52
C GLN A 177 -9.74 4.57 2.72
N HIS A 178 -9.91 4.47 1.39
CA HIS A 178 -10.16 5.60 0.50
C HIS A 178 -11.35 5.44 -0.44
N GLN A 179 -12.00 4.28 -0.44
CA GLN A 179 -13.11 3.94 -1.34
C GLN A 179 -14.28 3.40 -0.53
N PHE A 180 -14.90 4.26 0.26
CA PHE A 180 -16.10 3.96 1.05
C PHE A 180 -17.26 4.85 0.59
N GLU A 181 -18.49 4.56 1.05
CA GLU A 181 -19.72 5.14 0.53
C GLU A 181 -19.75 6.67 0.66
N ASP A 182 -19.33 7.20 1.81
CA ASP A 182 -19.34 8.62 2.12
C ASP A 182 -17.99 9.32 1.87
N THR A 183 -17.10 8.69 1.08
CA THR A 183 -15.78 9.28 0.80
C THR A 183 -15.90 10.58 0.03
N HIS A 184 -15.18 11.60 0.50
CA HIS A 184 -15.21 12.93 -0.08
C HIS A 184 -14.04 13.16 -1.04
N TRP A 185 -14.34 13.80 -2.18
CA TRP A 185 -13.37 14.15 -3.22
C TRP A 185 -13.68 15.56 -3.73
N ASP A 186 -12.68 16.45 -3.71
CA ASP A 186 -12.79 17.83 -4.14
C ASP A 186 -11.96 18.15 -5.38
N THR A 187 -12.32 19.20 -6.09
CA THR A 187 -11.45 19.82 -7.09
C THR A 187 -10.31 20.56 -6.41
N GLN A 188 -9.24 20.86 -7.16
CA GLN A 188 -8.07 21.59 -6.63
C GLN A 188 -8.44 22.93 -5.98
N GLU A 189 -9.50 23.59 -6.44
CA GLU A 189 -9.93 24.89 -5.93
C GLU A 189 -10.55 24.81 -4.53
N GLU A 190 -11.22 23.69 -4.23
CA GLU A 190 -11.95 23.48 -2.98
C GLU A 190 -11.19 22.58 -2.01
N TRP A 191 -10.21 21.81 -2.51
CA TRP A 191 -9.49 20.80 -1.76
C TRP A 191 -8.67 21.38 -0.61
N GLN A 192 -8.85 20.83 0.58
CA GLN A 192 -8.08 21.15 1.78
C GLN A 192 -7.58 19.88 2.44
N VAL A 193 -6.30 19.87 2.82
CA VAL A 193 -5.62 18.68 3.35
C VAL A 193 -6.30 18.11 4.61
N HIS A 194 -6.80 18.96 5.51
CA HIS A 194 -7.46 18.49 6.72
C HIS A 194 -8.83 17.87 6.44
N ASP A 195 -9.61 18.48 5.56
CA ASP A 195 -10.93 17.97 5.16
C ASP A 195 -10.78 16.66 4.40
N ALA A 196 -9.82 16.59 3.48
CA ALA A 196 -9.49 15.36 2.76
C ALA A 196 -9.01 14.23 3.71
N ALA A 197 -8.25 14.56 4.77
CA ALA A 197 -7.84 13.57 5.77
C ALA A 197 -9.04 13.04 6.58
N LEU A 198 -9.94 13.92 7.01
CA LEU A 198 -11.08 13.55 7.87
C LEU A 198 -12.23 12.88 7.09
N HIS A 199 -12.50 13.32 5.87
CA HIS A 199 -13.67 12.89 5.09
C HIS A 199 -13.30 12.04 3.86
N GLY A 200 -12.04 12.10 3.40
CA GLY A 200 -11.50 11.27 2.32
C GLY A 200 -10.77 10.01 2.80
N SER A 201 -10.65 9.81 4.13
CA SER A 201 -10.03 8.64 4.75
C SER A 201 -10.94 8.03 5.80
N SER A 202 -11.04 6.70 5.80
CA SER A 202 -11.99 5.99 6.66
C SER A 202 -11.47 5.74 8.08
N HIS A 203 -12.42 5.47 8.97
CA HIS A 203 -12.19 4.76 10.23
C HIS A 203 -13.02 3.48 10.23
N TYR A 204 -12.39 2.36 10.47
CA TYR A 204 -13.09 1.10 10.67
C TYR A 204 -12.38 0.23 11.69
N ASP A 205 -13.18 -0.47 12.49
CA ASP A 205 -12.71 -1.39 13.51
C ASP A 205 -12.73 -2.83 12.98
N LEU A 206 -11.65 -3.53 13.26
CA LEU A 206 -11.55 -4.96 13.07
C LEU A 206 -11.49 -5.67 14.43
N PRO A 207 -11.78 -6.97 14.51
CA PRO A 207 -11.48 -7.74 15.71
C PRO A 207 -10.03 -7.53 16.18
N ALA A 208 -9.79 -7.47 17.49
CA ALA A 208 -8.52 -7.08 18.09
C ALA A 208 -7.29 -7.81 17.50
N VAL A 209 -7.43 -9.10 17.16
CA VAL A 209 -6.37 -9.87 16.51
C VAL A 209 -6.02 -9.31 15.13
N LEU A 210 -7.03 -8.93 14.33
CA LEU A 210 -6.81 -8.34 13.01
C LEU A 210 -6.32 -6.91 13.12
N MET A 211 -6.80 -6.12 14.08
CA MET A 211 -6.23 -4.80 14.40
C MET A 211 -4.75 -4.90 14.73
N TRP A 212 -4.34 -5.93 15.48
CA TRP A 212 -2.93 -6.16 15.74
C TRP A 212 -2.13 -6.45 14.46
N PHE A 213 -2.61 -7.32 13.58
CA PHE A 213 -1.91 -7.65 12.32
C PHE A 213 -1.85 -6.46 11.36
N THR A 214 -2.91 -5.67 11.26
CA THR A 214 -2.99 -4.49 10.41
C THR A 214 -2.40 -3.23 11.02
N GLY A 215 -1.84 -3.31 12.26
CA GLY A 215 -1.22 -2.18 12.93
C GLY A 215 -2.19 -1.03 13.19
N ASN A 216 -3.45 -1.31 13.49
CA ASN A 216 -4.50 -0.30 13.71
C ASN A 216 -4.68 0.70 12.54
N ILE A 217 -4.17 0.38 11.34
CA ILE A 217 -4.18 1.31 10.20
C ILE A 217 -5.60 1.61 9.69
N GLY A 218 -6.61 0.89 10.20
CA GLY A 218 -8.02 1.24 10.03
C GLY A 218 -8.42 2.59 10.62
N ILE A 219 -7.60 3.13 11.54
CA ILE A 219 -7.71 4.52 12.04
C ILE A 219 -7.00 5.44 11.03
N HIS A 220 -7.49 5.46 9.78
CA HIS A 220 -6.74 6.01 8.67
C HIS A 220 -6.85 7.53 8.55
N HIS A 221 -7.98 8.11 8.95
CA HIS A 221 -8.15 9.56 9.02
C HIS A 221 -7.14 10.23 9.95
N VAL A 222 -6.85 9.65 11.13
CA VAL A 222 -5.80 10.14 12.05
C VAL A 222 -4.42 10.02 11.41
N HIS A 223 -4.17 8.89 10.70
CA HIS A 223 -2.92 8.68 9.99
C HIS A 223 -2.72 9.74 8.88
N HIS A 224 -3.75 10.09 8.11
CA HIS A 224 -3.69 11.15 7.10
C HIS A 224 -3.53 12.55 7.71
N LEU A 225 -4.15 12.82 8.86
CA LEU A 225 -3.96 14.09 9.57
C LEU A 225 -2.51 14.29 10.03
N TYR A 226 -1.87 13.25 10.55
CA TYR A 226 -0.49 13.32 11.00
C TYR A 226 0.24 11.97 10.87
N SER A 227 0.75 11.69 9.70
CA SER A 227 1.36 10.41 9.33
C SER A 227 2.63 10.01 10.11
N ARG A 228 3.17 10.92 10.94
CA ARG A 228 4.29 10.62 11.84
C ARG A 228 3.89 9.96 13.15
N ILE A 229 2.58 9.85 13.43
CA ILE A 229 2.09 9.05 14.55
C ILE A 229 2.25 7.58 14.18
N PRO A 230 3.09 6.80 14.90
CA PRO A 230 3.28 5.40 14.56
C PRO A 230 2.02 4.59 14.87
N PHE A 231 1.81 3.53 14.10
CA PHE A 231 0.60 2.71 14.13
C PHE A 231 0.20 2.24 15.54
N TYR A 232 1.17 1.98 16.41
CA TYR A 232 0.90 1.51 17.77
C TYR A 232 0.39 2.60 18.73
N ARG A 233 0.35 3.87 18.27
CA ARG A 233 -0.20 5.00 19.01
C ARG A 233 -1.52 5.53 18.45
N LEU A 234 -1.98 5.04 17.32
CA LEU A 234 -3.23 5.54 16.69
C LEU A 234 -4.44 5.40 17.62
N THR A 235 -4.55 4.28 18.34
CA THR A 235 -5.62 4.08 19.35
C THR A 235 -5.54 5.03 20.55
N GLU A 236 -4.34 5.47 20.92
CA GLU A 236 -4.16 6.48 21.97
C GLU A 236 -4.76 7.82 21.55
N VAL A 237 -4.53 8.21 20.29
CA VAL A 237 -5.06 9.46 19.76
C VAL A 237 -6.59 9.48 19.79
N LEU A 238 -7.25 8.40 19.33
CA LEU A 238 -8.72 8.32 19.38
C LEU A 238 -9.27 8.35 20.81
N ARG A 239 -8.57 7.73 21.75
CA ARG A 239 -8.98 7.77 23.17
C ARG A 239 -8.85 9.16 23.77
N ASP A 240 -7.77 9.87 23.43
CA ASP A 240 -7.42 11.15 24.05
C ASP A 240 -8.09 12.34 23.31
N HIS A 241 -8.56 12.12 22.07
CA HIS A 241 -9.25 13.08 21.19
C HIS A 241 -10.42 12.38 20.48
N PRO A 242 -11.53 12.07 21.21
CA PRO A 242 -12.68 11.37 20.66
C PRO A 242 -13.45 12.18 19.62
#